data_3c1965d25496e0b5799a5f57d0cf1325
#
_entry.id   3c1965d25496e0b5799a5f57d0cf1325
#
_cell.length_a   1.000
_cell.length_b   1.000
_cell.length_c   1.000
_cell.angle_alpha   90.00
_cell.angle_beta   90.00
_cell.angle_gamma   90.00
#
_symmetry.space_group_name_H-M   'P 1'
#
loop_
_entity.id
_entity.type
_entity.pdbx_description
1 polymer ?
#
loop_
_entity_poly.entity_id
_entity_poly.type
_entity_poly.pdbx_seq_one_letter_code
_entity_poly.pdbx_strand_id
1 'polypeptide(L)'
;MKFSKENFDAIIIGSGIGGLVTASQLAVKGARVLVLEKYVIPGGSGGSFKRNGYTFDVGASMIFGFGDKGYTNLLTRALKDVNEKCETIPDPVQLEYHLPHNFNISVDKNYEQFISKLSTSFPKEKKGIKKFYDTCASVFKCLDSMPLLSIEDPSYLFKVFFKSPLSCLGLARCCLLYTSPSPRDQRGSRMPSSA
;
A
#
# COMPACT_ATOMS: atom_id res chain seq x y z
N MET A 1 -29.63 24.05 -2.61
CA MET A 1 -29.88 22.63 -2.91
C MET A 1 -30.99 22.17 -1.96
N LYS A 2 -32.18 21.84 -2.48
CA LYS A 2 -33.24 21.19 -1.66
C LYS A 2 -32.85 19.70 -1.61
N PHE A 3 -32.38 19.25 -0.47
CA PHE A 3 -32.28 17.80 -0.23
C PHE A 3 -33.73 17.28 -0.14
N SER A 4 -34.13 16.46 -1.09
CA SER A 4 -35.32 15.62 -0.89
C SER A 4 -35.06 14.79 0.37
N LYS A 5 -36.13 14.40 1.09
CA LYS A 5 -36.01 13.49 2.25
C LYS A 5 -35.62 12.11 1.77
N GLU A 6 -34.36 11.99 1.31
CA GLU A 6 -33.79 10.71 0.95
C GLU A 6 -33.15 10.13 2.23
N ASN A 7 -33.55 8.94 2.58
CA ASN A 7 -32.94 8.22 3.67
C ASN A 7 -31.68 7.49 3.14
N PHE A 8 -30.56 7.71 3.74
CA PHE A 8 -29.30 7.00 3.46
C PHE A 8 -29.01 6.03 4.60
N ASP A 9 -28.49 4.85 4.23
CA ASP A 9 -28.09 3.83 5.20
C ASP A 9 -26.71 4.13 5.77
N ALA A 10 -25.86 4.86 4.99
CA ALA A 10 -24.55 5.30 5.43
C ALA A 10 -24.18 6.67 4.83
N ILE A 11 -23.45 7.46 5.61
CA ILE A 11 -22.87 8.74 5.19
C ILE A 11 -21.36 8.63 5.34
N ILE A 12 -20.63 8.80 4.25
CA ILE A 12 -19.16 8.78 4.20
C ILE A 12 -18.66 10.21 4.10
N ILE A 13 -17.80 10.62 5.01
CA ILE A 13 -17.21 11.95 5.03
C ILE A 13 -15.80 11.88 4.42
N GLY A 14 -15.64 12.51 3.27
CA GLY A 14 -14.42 12.53 2.47
C GLY A 14 -14.42 11.49 1.34
N SER A 15 -14.06 11.93 0.13
CA SER A 15 -13.97 11.11 -1.08
C SER A 15 -12.54 10.76 -1.46
N GLY A 16 -11.65 10.60 -0.49
CA GLY A 16 -10.36 9.96 -0.69
C GLY A 16 -10.52 8.46 -1.00
N ILE A 17 -9.43 7.77 -1.36
CA ILE A 17 -9.46 6.35 -1.74
C ILE A 17 -10.19 5.50 -0.70
N GLY A 18 -9.90 5.69 0.60
CA GLY A 18 -10.57 4.95 1.68
C GLY A 18 -12.07 5.17 1.72
N GLY A 19 -12.53 6.44 1.59
CA GLY A 19 -13.94 6.79 1.56
C GLY A 19 -14.66 6.23 0.34
N LEU A 20 -14.05 6.33 -0.84
CA LEU A 20 -14.62 5.83 -2.08
C LEU A 20 -14.71 4.30 -2.10
N VAL A 21 -13.68 3.59 -1.64
CA VAL A 21 -13.70 2.13 -1.52
C VAL A 21 -14.77 1.70 -0.51
N THR A 22 -14.85 2.35 0.66
CA THR A 22 -15.89 2.02 1.66
C THR A 22 -17.29 2.25 1.09
N ALA A 23 -17.52 3.39 0.43
CA ALA A 23 -18.81 3.71 -0.17
C ALA A 23 -19.22 2.70 -1.23
N SER A 24 -18.29 2.34 -2.13
CA SER A 24 -18.55 1.37 -3.20
C SER A 24 -18.83 -0.03 -2.65
N GLN A 25 -18.08 -0.48 -1.63
CA GLN A 25 -18.31 -1.78 -1.00
C GLN A 25 -19.64 -1.87 -0.27
N LEU A 26 -20.08 -0.79 0.37
CA LEU A 26 -21.42 -0.73 0.99
C LEU A 26 -22.53 -0.71 -0.08
N ALA A 27 -22.34 0.07 -1.15
CA ALA A 27 -23.31 0.17 -2.23
C ALA A 27 -23.51 -1.18 -2.95
N VAL A 28 -22.44 -1.94 -3.21
CA VAL A 28 -22.53 -3.31 -3.77
C VAL A 28 -23.37 -4.25 -2.90
N LYS A 29 -23.34 -4.04 -1.61
CA LYS A 29 -24.16 -4.81 -0.64
C LYS A 29 -25.60 -4.29 -0.52
N GLY A 30 -26.01 -3.32 -1.35
CA GLY A 30 -27.35 -2.78 -1.42
C GLY A 30 -27.61 -1.57 -0.52
N ALA A 31 -26.62 -1.05 0.19
CA ALA A 31 -26.78 0.14 1.01
C ALA A 31 -26.88 1.40 0.14
N ARG A 32 -27.76 2.31 0.52
CA ARG A 32 -27.81 3.67 -0.04
C ARG A 32 -26.78 4.53 0.66
N VAL A 33 -25.76 4.93 -0.06
CA VAL A 33 -24.59 5.63 0.50
C VAL A 33 -24.54 7.06 -0.01
N LEU A 34 -24.35 8.02 0.91
CA LEU A 34 -24.05 9.40 0.59
C LEU A 34 -22.57 9.66 0.88
N VAL A 35 -21.83 10.17 -0.11
CA VAL A 35 -20.46 10.63 0.07
C VAL A 35 -20.44 12.15 0.10
N LEU A 36 -19.91 12.72 1.18
CA LEU A 36 -19.73 14.16 1.34
C LEU A 36 -18.25 14.49 1.17
N GLU A 37 -17.96 15.38 0.23
CA GLU A 37 -16.60 15.85 -0.06
C GLU A 37 -16.53 17.37 0.14
N LYS A 38 -15.51 17.84 0.84
CA LYS A 38 -15.27 19.26 1.08
C LYS A 38 -14.70 19.97 -0.16
N TYR A 39 -13.89 19.25 -0.93
CA TYR A 39 -13.21 19.81 -2.08
C TYR A 39 -14.01 19.57 -3.37
N VAL A 40 -13.77 20.37 -4.39
CA VAL A 40 -14.50 20.29 -5.66
C VAL A 40 -14.12 19.08 -6.51
N ILE A 41 -12.99 18.47 -6.21
CA ILE A 41 -12.45 17.30 -6.94
C ILE A 41 -12.42 16.12 -5.97
N PRO A 42 -13.08 14.99 -6.28
CA PRO A 42 -12.98 13.77 -5.50
C PRO A 42 -11.61 13.11 -5.66
N GLY A 43 -11.26 12.20 -4.76
CA GLY A 43 -10.04 11.39 -4.83
C GLY A 43 -9.04 11.68 -3.70
N GLY A 44 -9.15 12.83 -3.00
CA GLY A 44 -8.19 13.21 -1.97
C GLY A 44 -6.76 13.30 -2.54
N SER A 45 -5.78 12.67 -1.90
CA SER A 45 -4.39 12.62 -2.42
C SER A 45 -4.22 11.78 -3.68
N GLY A 46 -5.17 10.91 -4.02
CA GLY A 46 -5.22 10.17 -5.29
C GLY A 46 -5.98 10.91 -6.39
N GLY A 47 -6.41 12.14 -6.14
CA GLY A 47 -7.07 12.98 -7.13
C GLY A 47 -6.10 13.66 -8.09
N SER A 48 -6.63 14.24 -9.17
CA SER A 48 -5.86 15.04 -10.11
C SER A 48 -6.56 16.36 -10.41
N PHE A 49 -5.82 17.36 -10.86
CA PHE A 49 -6.36 18.63 -11.31
C PHE A 49 -5.75 19.05 -12.63
N LYS A 50 -6.48 19.93 -13.36
CA LYS A 50 -5.99 20.47 -14.63
C LYS A 50 -5.62 21.94 -14.48
N ARG A 51 -4.49 22.31 -15.05
CA ARG A 51 -4.02 23.71 -15.14
C ARG A 51 -3.31 23.93 -16.46
N ASN A 52 -3.73 24.98 -17.19
CA ASN A 52 -3.15 25.34 -18.49
C ASN A 52 -3.06 24.19 -19.50
N GLY A 53 -4.06 23.31 -19.53
CA GLY A 53 -4.09 22.15 -20.45
C GLY A 53 -3.33 20.91 -19.96
N TYR A 54 -2.59 21.00 -18.87
CA TYR A 54 -1.87 19.90 -18.26
C TYR A 54 -2.64 19.30 -17.09
N THR A 55 -2.49 17.99 -16.90
CA THR A 55 -3.04 17.29 -15.75
C THR A 55 -1.92 17.02 -14.74
N PHE A 56 -2.20 17.29 -13.47
CA PHE A 56 -1.29 17.11 -12.36
C PHE A 56 -1.94 16.22 -11.31
N ASP A 57 -1.16 15.31 -10.74
CA ASP A 57 -1.57 14.56 -9.56
C ASP A 57 -1.49 15.42 -8.31
N VAL A 58 -2.43 15.24 -7.39
CA VAL A 58 -2.45 15.99 -6.12
C VAL A 58 -1.32 15.53 -5.21
N GLY A 59 -1.09 14.23 -5.09
CA GLY A 59 -0.08 13.70 -4.21
C GLY A 59 0.41 12.30 -4.56
N ALA A 60 -0.47 11.41 -5.01
CA ALA A 60 -0.14 10.02 -5.31
C ALA A 60 0.19 9.86 -6.80
N SER A 61 1.48 9.94 -7.14
CA SER A 61 1.98 9.69 -8.51
C SER A 61 2.25 8.20 -8.78
N MET A 62 2.35 7.39 -7.73
CA MET A 62 2.44 5.92 -7.83
C MET A 62 1.28 5.29 -7.07
N ILE A 63 0.61 4.34 -7.69
CA ILE A 63 -0.52 3.63 -7.09
C ILE A 63 -0.18 2.16 -7.00
N PHE A 64 -0.23 1.62 -5.78
CA PHE A 64 -0.07 0.20 -5.49
C PHE A 64 -1.43 -0.47 -5.31
N GLY A 65 -1.44 -1.81 -5.35
CA GLY A 65 -2.67 -2.58 -5.12
C GLY A 65 -3.38 -3.00 -6.40
N PHE A 66 -2.71 -2.87 -7.55
CA PHE A 66 -3.12 -3.42 -8.83
C PHE A 66 -2.33 -4.69 -9.15
N GLY A 67 -2.99 -5.71 -9.67
CA GLY A 67 -2.39 -6.95 -10.11
C GLY A 67 -3.39 -8.09 -10.13
N ASP A 68 -3.03 -9.17 -10.84
CA ASP A 68 -3.92 -10.31 -11.04
C ASP A 68 -3.76 -11.40 -9.96
N LYS A 69 -2.68 -11.36 -9.20
CA LYS A 69 -2.30 -12.40 -8.23
C LYS A 69 -2.02 -11.78 -6.86
N GLY A 70 -2.36 -12.55 -5.81
CA GLY A 70 -2.09 -12.18 -4.43
C GLY A 70 -3.22 -11.40 -3.74
N TYR A 71 -3.14 -11.36 -2.43
CA TYR A 71 -4.16 -10.71 -1.59
C TYR A 71 -3.90 -9.23 -1.35
N THR A 72 -2.69 -8.75 -1.65
CA THR A 72 -2.28 -7.35 -1.49
C THR A 72 -2.84 -6.43 -2.59
N ASN A 73 -3.42 -7.00 -3.66
CA ASN A 73 -4.02 -6.25 -4.76
C ASN A 73 -5.43 -5.77 -4.42
N LEU A 74 -5.52 -4.90 -3.40
CA LEU A 74 -6.77 -4.44 -2.82
C LEU A 74 -7.61 -3.60 -3.77
N LEU A 75 -6.98 -2.76 -4.61
CA LEU A 75 -7.68 -1.93 -5.57
C LEU A 75 -8.29 -2.76 -6.71
N THR A 76 -7.55 -3.72 -7.24
CA THR A 76 -8.09 -4.65 -8.25
C THR A 76 -9.33 -5.38 -7.72
N ARG A 77 -9.30 -5.80 -6.46
CA ARG A 77 -10.44 -6.48 -5.83
C ARG A 77 -11.62 -5.55 -5.63
N ALA A 78 -11.38 -4.35 -5.10
CA ALA A 78 -12.45 -3.36 -4.89
C ALA A 78 -13.13 -2.98 -6.21
N LEU A 79 -12.38 -2.82 -7.29
CA LEU A 79 -12.92 -2.55 -8.62
C LEU A 79 -13.69 -3.75 -9.19
N LYS A 80 -13.18 -4.96 -8.98
CA LYS A 80 -13.86 -6.18 -9.41
C LYS A 80 -15.22 -6.35 -8.73
N ASP A 81 -15.33 -6.00 -7.44
CA ASP A 81 -16.57 -6.10 -6.70
C ASP A 81 -17.66 -5.15 -7.24
N VAL A 82 -17.27 -4.03 -7.83
CA VAL A 82 -18.16 -3.08 -8.52
C VAL A 82 -18.25 -3.33 -10.02
N ASN A 83 -17.68 -4.42 -10.52
CA ASN A 83 -17.62 -4.79 -11.94
C ASN A 83 -16.94 -3.75 -12.85
N GLU A 84 -15.95 -3.04 -12.29
CA GLU A 84 -15.15 -2.04 -12.99
C GLU A 84 -13.71 -2.53 -13.20
N LYS A 85 -13.06 -1.98 -14.22
CA LYS A 85 -11.66 -2.23 -14.53
C LYS A 85 -10.94 -0.90 -14.71
N CYS A 86 -9.71 -0.83 -14.23
CA CYS A 86 -8.82 0.28 -14.49
C CYS A 86 -7.66 -0.20 -15.36
N GLU A 87 -7.44 0.48 -16.48
CA GLU A 87 -6.24 0.26 -17.28
C GLU A 87 -5.04 0.85 -16.55
N THR A 88 -4.00 0.04 -16.41
CA THR A 88 -2.77 0.44 -15.75
C THR A 88 -1.59 0.27 -16.69
N ILE A 89 -0.71 1.25 -16.73
CA ILE A 89 0.55 1.19 -17.46
C ILE A 89 1.64 0.83 -16.45
N PRO A 90 2.19 -0.39 -16.52
CA PRO A 90 3.27 -0.77 -15.61
C PRO A 90 4.55 -0.01 -15.95
N ASP A 91 5.15 0.64 -14.97
CA ASP A 91 6.45 1.26 -15.12
C ASP A 91 7.55 0.17 -15.16
N PRO A 92 8.42 0.13 -16.17
CA PRO A 92 9.54 -0.82 -16.24
C PRO A 92 10.63 -0.51 -15.20
N VAL A 93 10.84 0.76 -14.87
CA VAL A 93 11.77 1.23 -13.84
C VAL A 93 10.96 1.82 -12.70
N GLN A 94 10.86 1.10 -11.61
CA GLN A 94 10.03 1.52 -10.48
C GLN A 94 10.58 2.75 -9.78
N LEU A 95 11.89 2.83 -9.59
CA LEU A 95 12.59 3.93 -8.91
C LEU A 95 14.00 4.06 -9.46
N GLU A 96 14.47 5.28 -9.57
CA GLU A 96 15.87 5.59 -9.83
C GLU A 96 16.40 6.48 -8.70
N TYR A 97 17.41 5.99 -7.99
CA TYR A 97 18.06 6.72 -6.93
C TYR A 97 19.32 7.41 -7.44
N HIS A 98 19.38 8.71 -7.33
CA HIS A 98 20.54 9.54 -7.54
C HIS A 98 21.13 9.90 -6.18
N LEU A 99 22.22 9.26 -5.82
CA LEU A 99 22.86 9.38 -4.52
C LEU A 99 24.17 10.18 -4.60
N PRO A 100 24.69 10.68 -3.47
CA PRO A 100 26.00 11.35 -3.44
C PRO A 100 27.10 10.51 -4.09
N HIS A 101 28.18 11.17 -4.50
CA HIS A 101 29.34 10.56 -5.19
C HIS A 101 29.00 9.93 -6.55
N ASN A 102 28.02 10.47 -7.27
CA ASN A 102 27.56 9.99 -8.58
C ASN A 102 27.12 8.51 -8.56
N PHE A 103 26.70 8.03 -7.42
CA PHE A 103 26.15 6.68 -7.33
C PHE A 103 24.67 6.69 -7.73
N ASN A 104 24.36 6.07 -8.86
CA ASN A 104 23.00 5.95 -9.37
C ASN A 104 22.60 4.49 -9.42
N ILE A 105 21.39 4.18 -8.99
CA ILE A 105 20.86 2.82 -9.04
C ILE A 105 19.38 2.82 -9.36
N SER A 106 19.00 2.05 -10.36
CA SER A 106 17.62 1.80 -10.76
C SER A 106 17.08 0.54 -10.11
N VAL A 107 15.88 0.62 -9.59
CA VAL A 107 15.12 -0.52 -9.06
C VAL A 107 14.24 -1.05 -10.19
N ASP A 108 14.69 -2.12 -10.82
CA ASP A 108 13.97 -2.78 -11.90
C ASP A 108 12.94 -3.78 -11.33
N LYS A 109 11.98 -4.19 -12.15
CA LYS A 109 11.05 -5.29 -11.82
C LYS A 109 11.76 -6.61 -11.59
N ASN A 110 12.94 -6.79 -12.19
CA ASN A 110 13.72 -8.01 -12.04
C ASN A 110 14.54 -7.94 -10.75
N TYR A 111 14.08 -8.65 -9.75
CA TYR A 111 14.71 -8.73 -8.43
C TYR A 111 16.19 -9.18 -8.50
N GLU A 112 16.50 -10.21 -9.29
CA GLU A 112 17.85 -10.75 -9.38
C GLU A 112 18.83 -9.76 -10.04
N GLN A 113 18.37 -9.02 -11.05
CA GLN A 113 19.17 -7.96 -11.67
C GLN A 113 19.45 -6.83 -10.68
N PHE A 114 18.46 -6.40 -9.92
CA PHE A 114 18.63 -5.38 -8.90
C PHE A 114 19.63 -5.81 -7.81
N ILE A 115 19.49 -7.03 -7.28
CA ILE A 115 20.43 -7.56 -6.27
C ILE A 115 21.84 -7.73 -6.84
N SER A 116 21.96 -8.12 -8.10
CA SER A 116 23.26 -8.19 -8.79
C SER A 116 23.92 -6.82 -8.89
N LYS A 117 23.19 -5.79 -9.34
CA LYS A 117 23.69 -4.40 -9.39
C LYS A 117 24.19 -3.91 -8.03
N LEU A 118 23.37 -4.08 -6.98
CA LEU A 118 23.76 -3.73 -5.61
C LEU A 118 24.99 -4.47 -5.14
N SER A 119 25.06 -5.78 -5.38
CA SER A 119 26.17 -6.63 -4.95
C SER A 119 27.47 -6.29 -5.68
N THR A 120 27.38 -5.82 -6.92
CA THR A 120 28.53 -5.34 -7.69
C THR A 120 29.03 -4.00 -7.16
N SER A 121 28.11 -3.10 -6.81
CA SER A 121 28.46 -1.80 -6.23
C SER A 121 29.02 -1.90 -4.82
N PHE A 122 28.58 -2.90 -4.04
CA PHE A 122 28.99 -3.11 -2.65
C PHE A 122 29.47 -4.55 -2.41
N PRO A 123 30.64 -4.95 -2.94
CA PRO A 123 31.07 -6.35 -2.90
C PRO A 123 31.32 -6.88 -1.48
N LYS A 124 31.74 -6.03 -0.55
CA LYS A 124 31.94 -6.40 0.87
C LYS A 124 30.62 -6.73 1.58
N GLU A 125 29.53 -6.09 1.17
CA GLU A 125 28.20 -6.23 1.75
C GLU A 125 27.30 -7.24 1.03
N LYS A 126 27.79 -7.89 -0.01
CA LYS A 126 27.03 -8.81 -0.86
C LYS A 126 26.18 -9.82 -0.10
N LYS A 127 26.75 -10.45 0.95
CA LYS A 127 26.04 -11.44 1.77
C LYS A 127 24.92 -10.78 2.61
N GLY A 128 25.20 -9.59 3.16
CA GLY A 128 24.23 -8.81 3.93
C GLY A 128 23.08 -8.35 3.07
N ILE A 129 23.36 -7.78 1.89
CA ILE A 129 22.38 -7.33 0.90
C ILE A 129 21.45 -8.48 0.54
N LYS A 130 22.01 -9.62 0.10
CA LYS A 130 21.20 -10.78 -0.27
C LYS A 130 20.32 -11.24 0.88
N LYS A 131 20.88 -11.42 2.07
CA LYS A 131 20.14 -11.85 3.25
C LYS A 131 18.99 -10.89 3.59
N PHE A 132 19.22 -9.59 3.52
CA PHE A 132 18.20 -8.57 3.79
C PHE A 132 17.03 -8.69 2.81
N TYR A 133 17.32 -8.67 1.52
CA TYR A 133 16.26 -8.70 0.50
C TYR A 133 15.55 -10.05 0.43
N ASP A 134 16.23 -11.18 0.63
CA ASP A 134 15.59 -12.50 0.72
C ASP A 134 14.61 -12.55 1.93
N THR A 135 14.99 -11.92 3.04
CA THR A 135 14.12 -11.79 4.21
C THR A 135 12.89 -10.94 3.90
N CYS A 136 13.08 -9.77 3.25
CA CYS A 136 11.97 -8.91 2.83
C CYS A 136 11.02 -9.64 1.86
N ALA A 137 11.57 -10.35 0.87
CA ALA A 137 10.79 -11.12 -0.08
C ALA A 137 9.98 -12.24 0.62
N SER A 138 10.57 -12.92 1.61
CA SER A 138 9.88 -13.93 2.41
C SER A 138 8.72 -13.34 3.22
N VAL A 139 8.93 -12.18 3.85
CA VAL A 139 7.88 -11.46 4.58
C VAL A 139 6.77 -11.04 3.64
N PHE A 140 7.10 -10.45 2.50
CA PHE A 140 6.12 -10.03 1.51
C PHE A 140 5.29 -11.20 1.01
N LYS A 141 5.93 -12.33 0.69
CA LYS A 141 5.24 -13.57 0.28
C LYS A 141 4.29 -14.09 1.36
N CYS A 142 4.67 -13.96 2.62
CA CYS A 142 3.79 -14.31 3.73
C CYS A 142 2.56 -13.39 3.76
N LEU A 143 2.76 -12.08 3.73
CA LEU A 143 1.68 -11.09 3.75
C LEU A 143 0.73 -11.27 2.56
N ASP A 144 1.29 -11.53 1.37
CA ASP A 144 0.51 -11.74 0.14
C ASP A 144 -0.27 -13.06 0.15
N SER A 145 0.12 -14.03 0.97
CA SER A 145 -0.61 -15.29 1.16
C SER A 145 -1.72 -15.21 2.21
N MET A 146 -1.75 -14.15 3.01
CA MET A 146 -2.75 -14.00 4.07
C MET A 146 -4.12 -13.68 3.49
N PRO A 147 -5.18 -14.43 3.84
CA PRO A 147 -6.53 -14.07 3.44
C PRO A 147 -6.94 -12.76 4.12
N LEU A 148 -7.71 -11.92 3.42
CA LEU A 148 -8.33 -10.72 4.00
C LEU A 148 -9.49 -11.14 4.92
N LEU A 149 -9.16 -11.66 6.08
CA LEU A 149 -10.12 -11.93 7.15
C LEU A 149 -9.95 -10.88 8.22
N SER A 150 -10.99 -10.63 8.98
CA SER A 150 -10.92 -9.74 10.12
C SER A 150 -9.91 -10.27 11.14
N ILE A 151 -8.99 -9.41 11.59
CA ILE A 151 -8.04 -9.70 12.68
C ILE A 151 -8.80 -10.06 13.98
N GLU A 152 -10.07 -9.66 14.06
CA GLU A 152 -10.96 -9.95 15.18
C GLU A 152 -11.45 -11.41 15.21
N ASP A 153 -11.29 -12.18 14.12
CA ASP A 153 -11.62 -13.61 14.12
C ASP A 153 -10.51 -14.40 14.85
N PRO A 154 -10.78 -14.96 16.04
CA PRO A 154 -9.77 -15.71 16.80
C PRO A 154 -9.21 -16.91 16.02
N SER A 155 -10.00 -17.47 15.09
CA SER A 155 -9.58 -18.56 14.22
C SER A 155 -8.65 -18.12 13.08
N TYR A 156 -8.50 -16.83 12.84
CA TYR A 156 -7.71 -16.27 11.75
C TYR A 156 -6.24 -16.69 11.83
N LEU A 157 -5.62 -16.52 12.99
CA LEU A 157 -4.22 -16.89 13.20
C LEU A 157 -3.97 -18.38 12.98
N PHE A 158 -4.89 -19.22 13.43
CA PHE A 158 -4.82 -20.66 13.17
C PHE A 158 -4.93 -20.98 11.68
N LYS A 159 -5.89 -20.39 10.98
CA LYS A 159 -6.06 -20.59 9.53
C LYS A 159 -4.83 -20.17 8.75
N VAL A 160 -4.24 -19.02 9.10
CA VAL A 160 -3.00 -18.51 8.47
C VAL A 160 -1.83 -19.44 8.76
N PHE A 161 -1.66 -19.86 10.01
CA PHE A 161 -0.58 -20.76 10.40
C PHE A 161 -0.65 -22.11 9.67
N PHE A 162 -1.81 -22.74 9.62
CA PHE A 162 -1.98 -24.02 8.91
C PHE A 162 -1.80 -23.88 7.40
N LYS A 163 -2.15 -22.75 6.81
CA LYS A 163 -1.99 -22.49 5.37
C LYS A 163 -0.55 -22.25 4.95
N SER A 164 0.25 -21.61 5.82
CA SER A 164 1.63 -21.21 5.48
C SER A 164 2.55 -21.20 6.71
N PRO A 165 2.84 -22.38 7.33
CA PRO A 165 3.55 -22.44 8.61
C PRO A 165 4.97 -21.87 8.54
N LEU A 166 5.72 -22.15 7.47
CA LEU A 166 7.09 -21.62 7.30
C LEU A 166 7.11 -20.09 7.13
N SER A 167 6.11 -19.54 6.46
CA SER A 167 5.97 -18.09 6.29
C SER A 167 5.61 -17.40 7.61
N CYS A 168 4.78 -18.04 8.44
CA CYS A 168 4.43 -17.53 9.78
C CYS A 168 5.65 -17.51 10.71
N LEU A 169 6.50 -18.53 10.67
CA LEU A 169 7.76 -18.57 11.41
C LEU A 169 8.73 -17.47 10.93
N GLY A 170 8.81 -17.22 9.62
CA GLY A 170 9.56 -16.11 9.03
C GLY A 170 9.06 -14.76 9.54
N LEU A 171 7.75 -14.54 9.52
CA LEU A 171 7.12 -13.31 10.01
C LEU A 171 7.35 -13.12 11.51
N ALA A 172 7.19 -14.17 12.33
CA ALA A 172 7.45 -14.10 13.76
C ALA A 172 8.91 -13.68 14.07
N ARG A 173 9.88 -14.20 13.33
CA ARG A 173 11.28 -13.76 13.44
C ARG A 173 11.49 -12.29 13.06
N CYS A 174 10.78 -11.80 12.06
CA CYS A 174 10.85 -10.39 11.66
C CYS A 174 10.12 -9.49 12.66
N CYS A 175 8.98 -9.90 13.21
CA CYS A 175 8.26 -9.16 14.23
C CYS A 175 9.07 -8.98 15.53
N LEU A 176 9.92 -9.93 15.88
CA LEU A 176 10.84 -9.78 17.01
C LEU A 176 11.89 -8.67 16.78
N LEU A 177 12.21 -8.33 15.52
CA LEU A 177 13.06 -7.17 15.19
C LEU A 177 12.30 -5.85 15.34
N TYR A 178 10.99 -5.86 15.18
CA TYR A 178 10.13 -4.67 15.37
C TYR A 178 9.88 -4.33 16.83
N THR A 179 10.10 -5.26 17.75
CA THR A 179 9.98 -5.00 19.19
C THR A 179 11.22 -4.31 19.78
N SER A 180 12.29 -4.14 19.00
CA SER A 180 13.37 -3.25 19.38
C SER A 180 12.89 -1.81 19.27
N PRO A 181 12.90 -1.01 20.36
CA PRO A 181 12.45 0.38 20.30
C PRO A 181 13.25 1.12 19.25
N SER A 182 12.54 1.74 18.30
CA SER A 182 13.15 2.60 17.30
C SER A 182 13.94 3.71 17.98
N PRO A 183 15.10 4.13 17.46
CA PRO A 183 15.76 5.34 17.95
C PRO A 183 14.86 6.59 17.94
N ARG A 184 13.77 6.58 17.17
CA ARG A 184 12.72 7.61 17.22
C ARG A 184 11.83 7.49 18.44
N ASP A 185 11.56 6.27 18.93
CA ASP A 185 10.72 6.04 20.10
C ASP A 185 11.48 6.36 21.41
N GLN A 186 12.81 6.24 21.39
CA GLN A 186 13.69 6.59 22.51
C GLN A 186 13.92 8.10 22.65
N ARG A 187 13.76 8.86 21.56
CA ARG A 187 13.74 10.32 21.61
C ARG A 187 12.29 10.74 21.59
N GLY A 188 11.71 10.89 22.78
CA GLY A 188 10.38 11.48 22.88
C GLY A 188 10.31 12.68 21.95
N SER A 189 9.32 12.69 21.06
CA SER A 189 9.14 13.72 20.05
C SER A 189 8.99 15.07 20.76
N ARG A 190 10.10 15.76 20.98
CA ARG A 190 10.09 17.19 21.29
C ARG A 190 9.76 17.90 19.99
N MET A 191 8.47 17.95 19.66
CA MET A 191 8.00 19.03 18.83
C MET A 191 8.26 20.33 19.61
N PRO A 192 8.97 21.30 19.05
CA PRO A 192 8.99 22.63 19.63
C PRO A 192 7.53 23.11 19.66
N SER A 193 7.00 23.39 20.84
CA SER A 193 5.79 24.16 20.96
C SER A 193 6.10 25.51 20.31
N SER A 194 5.57 25.75 19.10
CA SER A 194 5.55 27.09 18.52
C SER A 194 4.75 27.98 19.45
N ALA A 195 5.43 28.89 20.14
CA ALA A 195 4.85 30.06 20.76
C ALA A 195 4.30 30.98 19.69
#